data_1ba368d620d74047a2c54b3e25791b65
#
_entry.id   1ba368d620d74047a2c54b3e25791b65
#
_cell.length_a   1.000
_cell.length_b   1.000
_cell.length_c   1.000
_cell.angle_alpha   90.00
_cell.angle_beta   90.00
_cell.angle_gamma   90.00
#
_symmetry.space_group_name_H-M   'P 1'
#
loop_
_entity.id
_entity.type
_entity.pdbx_description
1 polymer ?
#
loop_
_entity_poly.entity_id
_entity_poly.type
_entity_poly.pdbx_seq_one_letter_code
_entity_poly.pdbx_strand_id
1 'polypeptide(L)'
;FLTVSVLVEKVYDPLVYRFFCLQSHYRKSLVFSWENLDNAQGTYNKLIARVAALKPGDGAVDQAVFDVQKEKFRAALGSDLNTSLGVTAVYDVLKAPANDGTKLALLADFDRVLGLDLLEKAAAKREADEKIKASASASGGIVITGEGDPEVDALVLQRAQAKKAKDFAGA
;
A
#
# COMPACT_ATOMS: atom_id res chain seq x y z
N PHE A 1 -22.32 -0.07 18.79
CA PHE A 1 -21.15 -0.94 18.84
C PHE A 1 -20.34 -0.74 17.57
N LEU A 2 -19.00 -0.68 17.67
CA LEU A 2 -18.11 -0.68 16.52
C LEU A 2 -17.94 -2.13 16.04
N THR A 3 -18.36 -2.40 14.81
CA THR A 3 -18.21 -3.71 14.16
C THR A 3 -17.38 -3.55 12.88
N VAL A 4 -16.83 -4.65 12.36
CA VAL A 4 -16.13 -4.64 11.06
C VAL A 4 -17.06 -4.17 9.94
N SER A 5 -18.35 -4.50 9.99
CA SER A 5 -19.34 -4.02 9.02
C SER A 5 -19.43 -2.50 8.97
N VAL A 6 -19.41 -1.82 10.13
CA VAL A 6 -19.41 -0.35 10.20
C VAL A 6 -18.15 0.25 9.56
N LEU A 7 -17.00 -0.42 9.66
CA LEU A 7 -15.77 0.03 8.98
C LEU A 7 -15.95 -0.04 7.46
N VAL A 8 -16.50 -1.15 6.95
CA VAL A 8 -16.75 -1.34 5.52
C VAL A 8 -17.78 -0.33 5.00
N GLU A 9 -18.87 -0.09 5.73
CA GLU A 9 -19.88 0.93 5.41
C GLU A 9 -19.26 2.34 5.31
N LYS A 10 -18.22 2.62 6.13
CA LYS A 10 -17.46 3.87 6.09
C LYS A 10 -16.28 3.84 5.12
N VAL A 11 -16.23 2.84 4.23
CA VAL A 11 -15.22 2.68 3.17
C VAL A 11 -13.80 2.45 3.70
N TYR A 12 -13.66 1.94 4.93
CA TYR A 12 -12.36 1.49 5.42
C TYR A 12 -12.11 0.03 5.04
N ASP A 13 -10.90 -0.26 4.58
CA ASP A 13 -10.42 -1.63 4.45
C ASP A 13 -10.25 -2.24 5.85
N PRO A 14 -10.83 -3.41 6.15
CA PRO A 14 -10.65 -4.10 7.43
C PRO A 14 -9.18 -4.33 7.81
N LEU A 15 -8.28 -4.46 6.82
CA LEU A 15 -6.85 -4.60 7.06
C LEU A 15 -6.21 -3.36 7.69
N VAL A 16 -6.77 -2.17 7.45
CA VAL A 16 -6.35 -0.93 8.13
C VAL A 16 -6.62 -1.03 9.62
N TYR A 17 -7.76 -1.56 10.03
CA TYR A 17 -8.05 -1.78 11.45
C TYR A 17 -7.13 -2.84 12.05
N ARG A 18 -6.86 -3.93 11.31
CA ARG A 18 -5.88 -4.94 11.73
C ARG A 18 -4.49 -4.30 11.91
N PHE A 19 -4.04 -3.50 10.95
CA PHE A 19 -2.77 -2.78 11.03
C PHE A 19 -2.72 -1.83 12.22
N PHE A 20 -3.81 -1.08 12.47
CA PHE A 20 -3.97 -0.22 13.66
C PHE A 20 -3.76 -1.01 14.96
N CYS A 21 -4.40 -2.18 15.09
CA CYS A 21 -4.24 -3.03 16.26
C CYS A 21 -2.80 -3.55 16.42
N LEU A 22 -2.15 -3.96 15.32
CA LEU A 22 -0.78 -4.49 15.34
C LEU A 22 0.29 -3.46 15.71
N GLN A 23 0.00 -2.17 15.56
CA GLN A 23 0.92 -1.09 15.94
C GLN A 23 1.08 -0.92 17.46
N SER A 24 0.19 -1.50 18.25
CA SER A 24 0.24 -1.45 19.70
C SER A 24 0.50 -2.85 20.28
N HIS A 25 1.22 -2.90 21.41
CA HIS A 25 1.35 -4.15 22.16
C HIS A 25 0.01 -4.51 22.80
N TYR A 26 -0.42 -5.78 22.72
CA TYR A 26 -1.75 -6.24 23.18
C TYR A 26 -2.04 -6.00 24.66
N ARG A 27 -1.00 -5.86 25.51
CA ARG A 27 -1.13 -5.52 26.94
C ARG A 27 -1.37 -4.03 27.18
N LYS A 28 -1.24 -3.18 26.16
CA LYS A 28 -1.48 -1.74 26.30
C LYS A 28 -2.90 -1.43 25.90
N SER A 29 -3.52 -0.49 26.59
CA SER A 29 -4.81 0.05 26.18
C SER A 29 -4.69 0.68 24.81
N LEU A 30 -5.54 0.29 23.88
CA LEU A 30 -5.64 0.86 22.56
C LEU A 30 -6.90 1.71 22.49
N VAL A 31 -6.72 3.03 22.36
CA VAL A 31 -7.85 3.96 22.24
C VAL A 31 -8.25 4.07 20.78
N PHE A 32 -9.44 3.59 20.46
CA PHE A 32 -10.04 3.76 19.15
C PHE A 32 -10.59 5.18 18.99
N SER A 33 -10.25 5.83 17.87
CA SER A 33 -10.94 7.00 17.35
C SER A 33 -10.87 6.94 15.81
N TRP A 34 -11.79 7.62 15.14
CA TRP A 34 -11.76 7.71 13.68
C TRP A 34 -10.48 8.39 13.19
N GLU A 35 -10.02 9.42 13.90
CA GLU A 35 -8.75 10.10 13.60
C GLU A 35 -7.54 9.14 13.68
N ASN A 36 -7.49 8.30 14.72
CA ASN A 36 -6.43 7.29 14.83
C ASN A 36 -6.49 6.25 13.71
N LEU A 37 -7.70 5.87 13.28
CA LEU A 37 -7.89 4.96 12.16
C LEU A 37 -7.48 5.62 10.83
N ASP A 38 -7.78 6.90 10.61
CA ASP A 38 -7.33 7.66 9.43
C ASP A 38 -5.80 7.75 9.36
N ASN A 39 -5.16 7.98 10.50
CA ASN A 39 -3.69 7.98 10.61
C ASN A 39 -3.10 6.61 10.29
N ALA A 40 -3.74 5.53 10.76
CA ALA A 40 -3.35 4.17 10.44
C ALA A 40 -3.54 3.87 8.95
N GLN A 41 -4.65 4.31 8.34
CA GLN A 41 -4.89 4.18 6.91
C GLN A 41 -3.82 4.88 6.08
N GLY A 42 -3.50 6.13 6.42
CA GLY A 42 -2.43 6.87 5.76
C GLY A 42 -1.07 6.17 5.85
N THR A 43 -0.78 5.58 7.02
CA THR A 43 0.48 4.84 7.25
C THR A 43 0.49 3.51 6.49
N TYR A 44 -0.62 2.77 6.51
CA TYR A 44 -0.78 1.52 5.76
C TYR A 44 -0.64 1.76 4.25
N ASN A 45 -1.31 2.78 3.71
CA ASN A 45 -1.21 3.14 2.29
C ASN A 45 0.23 3.51 1.88
N LYS A 46 0.96 4.22 2.73
CA LYS A 46 2.39 4.51 2.51
C LYS A 46 3.25 3.24 2.54
N LEU A 47 2.93 2.29 3.42
CA LEU A 47 3.61 1.00 3.47
C LEU A 47 3.37 0.22 2.17
N ILE A 48 2.12 0.09 1.73
CA ILE A 48 1.76 -0.57 0.46
C ILE A 48 2.46 0.10 -0.73
N ALA A 49 2.52 1.43 -0.77
CA ALA A 49 3.20 2.16 -1.84
C ALA A 49 4.71 1.85 -1.88
N ARG A 50 5.36 1.69 -0.72
CA ARG A 50 6.78 1.29 -0.64
C ARG A 50 7.00 -0.14 -1.13
N VAL A 51 6.10 -1.07 -0.76
CA VAL A 51 6.17 -2.45 -1.25
C VAL A 51 5.90 -2.50 -2.76
N ALA A 52 4.96 -1.70 -3.26
CA ALA A 52 4.66 -1.59 -4.69
C ALA A 52 5.83 -1.03 -5.52
N ALA A 53 6.71 -0.24 -4.92
CA ALA A 53 7.90 0.30 -5.59
C ALA A 53 9.00 -0.75 -5.79
N LEU A 54 8.99 -1.87 -5.06
CA LEU A 54 9.94 -2.97 -5.23
C LEU A 54 9.68 -3.70 -6.55
N LYS A 55 10.74 -4.11 -7.23
CA LYS A 55 10.66 -4.79 -8.53
C LYS A 55 10.57 -6.31 -8.35
N PRO A 56 9.47 -6.97 -8.73
CA PRO A 56 9.40 -8.42 -8.72
C PRO A 56 10.45 -9.03 -9.65
N GLY A 57 11.11 -10.11 -9.19
CA GLY A 57 12.13 -10.82 -9.98
C GLY A 57 13.51 -10.16 -10.00
N ASP A 58 13.74 -9.11 -9.22
CA ASP A 58 15.04 -8.47 -9.11
C ASP A 58 16.00 -9.27 -8.21
N GLY A 59 16.77 -10.14 -8.86
CA GLY A 59 17.84 -10.93 -8.25
C GLY A 59 17.38 -12.15 -7.44
N ALA A 60 18.35 -13.04 -7.17
CA ALA A 60 18.15 -14.17 -6.28
C ALA A 60 18.08 -13.71 -4.82
N VAL A 61 17.39 -14.51 -3.98
CA VAL A 61 17.30 -14.24 -2.54
C VAL A 61 18.66 -14.37 -1.89
N ASP A 62 19.14 -13.30 -1.24
CA ASP A 62 20.29 -13.32 -0.37
C ASP A 62 19.92 -14.00 0.96
N GLN A 63 20.32 -15.26 1.07
CA GLN A 63 19.96 -16.08 2.22
C GLN A 63 20.54 -15.56 3.55
N ALA A 64 21.72 -14.95 3.53
CA ALA A 64 22.32 -14.41 4.74
C ALA A 64 21.50 -13.23 5.29
N VAL A 65 21.10 -12.32 4.41
CA VAL A 65 20.23 -11.18 4.79
C VAL A 65 18.85 -11.69 5.20
N PHE A 66 18.31 -12.66 4.48
CA PHE A 66 17.02 -13.27 4.79
C PHE A 66 16.98 -13.85 6.20
N ASP A 67 17.98 -14.67 6.56
CA ASP A 67 18.04 -15.33 7.87
C ASP A 67 18.18 -14.31 9.01
N VAL A 68 19.01 -13.30 8.84
CA VAL A 68 19.19 -12.24 9.84
C VAL A 68 17.89 -11.47 10.10
N GLN A 69 17.20 -11.04 9.03
CA GLN A 69 15.97 -10.28 9.19
C GLN A 69 14.83 -11.14 9.73
N LYS A 70 14.73 -12.39 9.29
CA LYS A 70 13.76 -13.36 9.81
C LYS A 70 13.96 -13.61 11.30
N GLU A 71 15.20 -13.77 11.78
CA GLU A 71 15.47 -13.96 13.19
C GLU A 71 15.08 -12.73 14.02
N LYS A 72 15.32 -11.52 13.54
CA LYS A 72 14.83 -10.29 14.19
C LYS A 72 13.32 -10.28 14.33
N PHE A 73 12.60 -10.66 13.28
CA PHE A 73 11.14 -10.74 13.31
C PHE A 73 10.66 -11.81 14.32
N ARG A 74 11.29 -12.99 14.32
CA ARG A 74 10.98 -14.05 15.28
C ARG A 74 11.24 -13.61 16.73
N ALA A 75 12.37 -12.95 16.98
CA ALA A 75 12.71 -12.42 18.30
C ALA A 75 11.69 -11.37 18.78
N ALA A 76 11.23 -10.50 17.89
CA ALA A 76 10.18 -9.51 18.18
C ALA A 76 8.87 -10.20 18.64
N LEU A 77 8.42 -11.21 17.90
CA LEU A 77 7.20 -11.95 18.24
C LEU A 77 7.41 -12.90 19.43
N GLY A 78 8.60 -13.47 19.58
CA GLY A 78 8.99 -14.30 20.73
C GLY A 78 9.07 -13.51 22.04
N SER A 79 9.19 -12.17 21.96
CA SER A 79 9.16 -11.28 23.11
C SER A 79 7.72 -10.85 23.43
N ASP A 80 6.96 -11.78 24.00
CA ASP A 80 5.58 -11.53 24.44
C ASP A 80 4.65 -11.02 23.34
N LEU A 81 4.74 -11.62 22.14
CA LEU A 81 3.93 -11.27 20.97
C LEU A 81 3.97 -9.76 20.63
N ASN A 82 5.16 -9.17 20.67
CA ASN A 82 5.33 -7.75 20.39
C ASN A 82 5.15 -7.44 18.90
N THR A 83 3.88 -7.33 18.50
CA THR A 83 3.51 -7.05 17.10
C THR A 83 3.97 -5.68 16.62
N SER A 84 4.10 -4.70 17.51
CA SER A 84 4.62 -3.38 17.13
C SER A 84 6.09 -3.44 16.70
N LEU A 85 6.91 -4.27 17.34
CA LEU A 85 8.27 -4.58 16.88
C LEU A 85 8.24 -5.43 15.61
N GLY A 86 7.27 -6.36 15.47
CA GLY A 86 7.06 -7.09 14.22
C GLY A 86 6.78 -6.18 13.03
N VAL A 87 5.92 -5.18 13.19
CA VAL A 87 5.68 -4.15 12.16
C VAL A 87 6.94 -3.31 11.90
N THR A 88 7.74 -3.00 12.93
CA THR A 88 9.02 -2.31 12.77
C THR A 88 9.97 -3.14 11.89
N ALA A 89 10.03 -4.45 12.09
CA ALA A 89 10.86 -5.34 11.27
C ALA A 89 10.48 -5.28 9.77
N VAL A 90 9.20 -5.09 9.43
CA VAL A 90 8.76 -4.86 8.04
C VAL A 90 9.42 -3.61 7.46
N TYR A 91 9.46 -2.52 8.21
CA TYR A 91 10.13 -1.29 7.77
C TYR A 91 11.65 -1.44 7.67
N ASP A 92 12.25 -2.26 8.55
CA ASP A 92 13.69 -2.55 8.51
C ASP A 92 14.06 -3.34 7.25
N VAL A 93 13.22 -4.31 6.85
CA VAL A 93 13.38 -5.02 5.55
C VAL A 93 13.38 -4.04 4.39
N LEU A 94 12.45 -3.09 4.35
CA LEU A 94 12.37 -2.10 3.27
C LEU A 94 13.61 -1.20 3.19
N LYS A 95 14.31 -0.99 4.31
CA LYS A 95 15.54 -0.19 4.40
C LYS A 95 16.80 -1.03 4.24
N ALA A 96 16.72 -2.35 4.34
CA ALA A 96 17.87 -3.24 4.28
C ALA A 96 18.67 -3.07 2.97
N PRO A 97 20.00 -3.16 2.99
CA PRO A 97 20.82 -3.14 1.79
C PRO A 97 20.78 -4.51 1.09
N ALA A 98 19.64 -4.83 0.49
CA ALA A 98 19.36 -6.08 -0.22
C ALA A 98 18.60 -5.79 -1.52
N ASN A 99 18.68 -6.73 -2.47
CA ASN A 99 17.89 -6.66 -3.69
C ASN A 99 16.38 -6.78 -3.40
N ASP A 100 15.57 -6.34 -4.33
CA ASP A 100 14.12 -6.32 -4.14
C ASP A 100 13.53 -7.74 -4.05
N GLY A 101 14.13 -8.74 -4.70
CA GLY A 101 13.75 -10.15 -4.58
C GLY A 101 13.84 -10.65 -3.15
N THR A 102 14.95 -10.37 -2.45
CA THR A 102 15.13 -10.70 -1.03
C THR A 102 14.11 -9.99 -0.14
N LYS A 103 13.88 -8.69 -0.38
CA LYS A 103 12.88 -7.91 0.37
C LYS A 103 11.47 -8.48 0.21
N LEU A 104 11.07 -8.78 -1.03
CA LEU A 104 9.75 -9.35 -1.31
C LEU A 104 9.57 -10.73 -0.66
N ALA A 105 10.60 -11.58 -0.70
CA ALA A 105 10.57 -12.88 -0.02
C ALA A 105 10.41 -12.75 1.50
N LEU A 106 11.12 -11.81 2.13
CA LEU A 106 10.98 -11.50 3.56
C LEU A 106 9.60 -10.98 3.91
N LEU A 107 9.08 -10.03 3.12
CA LEU A 107 7.73 -9.48 3.33
C LEU A 107 6.66 -10.56 3.18
N ALA A 108 6.80 -11.49 2.23
CA ALA A 108 5.91 -12.63 2.09
C ALA A 108 5.94 -13.55 3.31
N ASP A 109 7.12 -13.83 3.86
CA ASP A 109 7.27 -14.68 5.06
C ASP A 109 6.69 -13.99 6.31
N PHE A 110 6.92 -12.70 6.50
CA PHE A 110 6.39 -11.93 7.63
C PHE A 110 4.87 -11.77 7.55
N ASP A 111 4.35 -11.59 6.36
CA ASP A 111 2.92 -11.36 6.14
C ASP A 111 2.07 -12.61 6.39
N ARG A 112 2.65 -13.81 6.33
CA ARG A 112 1.99 -15.05 6.78
C ARG A 112 1.56 -14.99 8.26
N VAL A 113 2.22 -14.17 9.06
CA VAL A 113 1.90 -13.96 10.48
C VAL A 113 1.11 -12.68 10.68
N LEU A 114 1.49 -11.59 10.01
CA LEU A 114 0.84 -10.29 10.16
C LEU A 114 -0.53 -10.27 9.50
N GLY A 115 -0.70 -10.93 8.35
CA GLY A 115 -1.95 -11.00 7.60
C GLY A 115 -2.44 -9.62 7.17
N LEU A 116 -1.56 -8.85 6.54
CA LEU A 116 -1.81 -7.49 6.06
C LEU A 116 -1.96 -7.42 4.54
N ASP A 117 -1.87 -8.56 3.84
CA ASP A 117 -1.96 -8.71 2.37
C ASP A 117 -1.02 -7.75 1.63
N LEU A 118 0.21 -7.57 2.17
CA LEU A 118 1.17 -6.58 1.69
C LEU A 118 1.51 -6.74 0.22
N LEU A 119 1.72 -7.98 -0.25
CA LEU A 119 2.11 -8.24 -1.63
C LEU A 119 0.93 -8.13 -2.59
N GLU A 120 -0.25 -8.62 -2.20
CA GLU A 120 -1.46 -8.55 -3.02
C GLU A 120 -1.91 -7.10 -3.21
N LYS A 121 -1.97 -6.33 -2.12
CA LYS A 121 -2.30 -4.91 -2.16
C LYS A 121 -1.27 -4.10 -2.97
N ALA A 122 0.02 -4.46 -2.85
CA ALA A 122 1.08 -3.83 -3.64
C ALA A 122 0.96 -4.16 -5.13
N ALA A 123 0.58 -5.40 -5.49
CA ALA A 123 0.32 -5.79 -6.87
C ALA A 123 -0.88 -5.02 -7.45
N ALA A 124 -2.00 -4.98 -6.74
CA ALA A 124 -3.18 -4.23 -7.15
C ALA A 124 -2.87 -2.72 -7.33
N LYS A 125 -2.05 -2.16 -6.42
CA LYS A 125 -1.61 -0.78 -6.56
C LYS A 125 -0.76 -0.56 -7.80
N ARG A 126 0.20 -1.44 -8.13
CA ARG A 126 0.99 -1.33 -9.36
C ARG A 126 0.12 -1.33 -10.61
N GLU A 127 -0.84 -2.27 -10.68
CA GLU A 127 -1.77 -2.33 -11.81
C GLU A 127 -2.61 -1.05 -11.95
N ALA A 128 -3.09 -0.52 -10.83
CA ALA A 128 -3.84 0.74 -10.83
C ALA A 128 -2.97 1.91 -11.31
N ASP A 129 -1.74 2.02 -10.81
CA ASP A 129 -0.79 3.07 -11.20
C ASP A 129 -0.39 2.96 -12.68
N GLU A 130 -0.28 1.74 -13.22
CA GLU A 130 -0.01 1.50 -14.65
C GLU A 130 -1.20 1.89 -15.53
N LYS A 131 -2.43 1.55 -15.13
CA LYS A 131 -3.64 1.96 -15.83
C LYS A 131 -3.78 3.48 -15.87
N ILE A 132 -3.50 4.16 -14.75
CA ILE A 132 -3.49 5.63 -14.66
C ILE A 132 -2.45 6.22 -15.61
N LYS A 133 -1.23 5.68 -15.64
CA LYS A 133 -0.16 6.13 -16.55
C LYS A 133 -0.53 5.92 -18.02
N ALA A 134 -1.12 4.77 -18.34
CA ALA A 134 -1.55 4.45 -19.71
C ALA A 134 -2.67 5.41 -20.16
N SER A 135 -3.67 5.68 -19.32
CA SER A 135 -4.74 6.63 -19.61
C SER A 135 -4.21 8.07 -19.75
N ALA A 136 -3.27 8.48 -18.89
CA ALA A 136 -2.63 9.81 -18.97
C ALA A 136 -1.83 9.98 -20.26
N SER A 137 -1.12 8.94 -20.73
CA SER A 137 -0.41 9.01 -22.02
C SER A 137 -1.37 9.04 -23.21
N ALA A 138 -2.48 8.34 -23.16
CA ALA A 138 -3.51 8.33 -24.21
C ALA A 138 -4.26 9.65 -24.27
N SER A 139 -4.53 10.30 -23.14
CA SER A 139 -5.29 11.55 -23.02
C SER A 139 -4.45 12.83 -23.05
N GLY A 140 -3.15 12.74 -23.38
CA GLY A 140 -2.28 13.91 -23.43
C GLY A 140 -1.97 14.55 -22.08
N GLY A 141 -1.98 13.77 -21.01
CA GLY A 141 -1.62 14.20 -19.65
C GLY A 141 -2.80 14.50 -18.74
N ILE A 142 -4.04 14.29 -19.20
CA ILE A 142 -5.24 14.41 -18.36
C ILE A 142 -5.66 13.02 -17.89
N VAL A 143 -5.79 12.87 -16.60
CA VAL A 143 -6.30 11.65 -15.96
C VAL A 143 -7.67 11.95 -15.38
N ILE A 144 -8.69 11.28 -15.90
CA ILE A 144 -10.04 11.31 -15.34
C ILE A 144 -10.10 10.17 -14.32
N THR A 145 -10.27 10.49 -13.05
CA THR A 145 -10.36 9.53 -11.95
C THR A 145 -11.74 9.62 -11.31
N GLY A 146 -12.39 8.46 -11.14
CA GLY A 146 -13.70 8.32 -10.52
C GLY A 146 -14.79 7.87 -11.49
N GLU A 147 -15.98 7.60 -10.96
CA GLU A 147 -17.20 7.42 -11.76
C GLU A 147 -17.67 8.79 -12.23
N GLY A 148 -17.24 9.20 -13.42
CA GLY A 148 -17.59 10.47 -14.03
C GLY A 148 -18.86 10.37 -14.90
N ASP A 149 -19.44 11.51 -15.21
CA ASP A 149 -20.48 11.62 -16.22
C ASP A 149 -19.83 11.45 -17.62
N PRO A 150 -20.26 10.47 -18.44
CA PRO A 150 -19.65 10.21 -19.76
C PRO A 150 -19.62 11.41 -20.69
N GLU A 151 -20.60 12.33 -20.60
CA GLU A 151 -20.64 13.56 -21.42
C GLU A 151 -19.55 14.55 -20.95
N VAL A 152 -19.38 14.70 -19.63
CA VAL A 152 -18.35 15.59 -19.06
C VAL A 152 -16.95 15.05 -19.36
N ASP A 153 -16.75 13.75 -19.25
CA ASP A 153 -15.48 13.08 -19.56
C ASP A 153 -15.10 13.26 -21.03
N ALA A 154 -16.07 13.14 -21.95
CA ALA A 154 -15.87 13.37 -23.37
C ALA A 154 -15.46 14.81 -23.66
N LEU A 155 -16.10 15.79 -23.04
CA LEU A 155 -15.77 17.23 -23.19
C LEU A 155 -14.39 17.56 -22.64
N VAL A 156 -13.99 16.98 -21.51
CA VAL A 156 -12.65 17.15 -20.92
C VAL A 156 -11.58 16.61 -21.87
N LEU A 157 -11.79 15.43 -22.46
CA LEU A 157 -10.87 14.84 -23.44
C LEU A 157 -10.80 15.67 -24.72
N GLN A 158 -11.92 16.17 -25.24
CA GLN A 158 -11.98 17.03 -26.43
C GLN A 158 -11.22 18.33 -26.22
N ARG A 159 -11.41 18.97 -25.06
CA ARG A 159 -10.67 20.17 -24.68
C ARG A 159 -9.16 19.92 -24.58
N ALA A 160 -8.77 18.77 -24.03
CA ALA A 160 -7.37 18.39 -23.94
C ALA A 160 -6.72 18.22 -25.33
N GLN A 161 -7.44 17.58 -26.26
CA GLN A 161 -6.99 17.39 -27.64
C GLN A 161 -6.86 18.72 -28.39
N ALA A 162 -7.84 19.63 -28.28
CA ALA A 162 -7.82 20.96 -28.88
C ALA A 162 -6.62 21.79 -28.36
N LYS A 163 -6.35 21.73 -27.03
CA LYS A 163 -5.19 22.39 -26.42
C LYS A 163 -3.87 21.84 -26.94
N LYS A 164 -3.77 20.51 -27.13
CA LYS A 164 -2.58 19.86 -27.68
C LYS A 164 -2.34 20.22 -29.14
N ALA A 165 -3.41 20.39 -29.93
CA ALA A 165 -3.36 20.81 -31.32
C ALA A 165 -3.13 22.35 -31.47
N LYS A 166 -3.04 23.11 -30.36
CA LYS A 166 -2.99 24.57 -30.29
C LYS A 166 -4.19 25.23 -30.94
N ASP A 167 -5.30 24.52 -31.01
CA ASP A 167 -6.57 25.07 -31.44
C ASP A 167 -7.27 25.76 -30.26
N PHE A 168 -7.02 27.07 -30.11
CA PHE A 168 -7.58 27.88 -29.02
C PHE A 168 -9.03 28.30 -29.25
N ALA A 169 -9.58 28.05 -30.45
CA ALA A 169 -10.98 28.33 -30.73
C ALA A 169 -11.91 27.19 -30.33
N GLY A 170 -11.37 25.94 -30.21
CA GLY A 170 -12.08 24.75 -29.78
C GLY A 170 -11.78 24.29 -28.34
N ALA A 171 -11.03 25.10 -27.55
CA ALA A 171 -10.59 24.70 -26.19
C ALA A 171 -11.49 25.36 -25.08
#